data_f7d095f1fc0b9bc7e1adf688e77acf7a
#
_entry.id   f7d095f1fc0b9bc7e1adf688e77acf7a
#
_cell.length_a   1.000
_cell.length_b   1.000
_cell.length_c   1.000
_cell.angle_alpha   90.00
_cell.angle_beta   90.00
_cell.angle_gamma   90.00
#
_symmetry.space_group_name_H-M   'P 1'
#
loop_
_entity.id
_entity.type
_entity.pdbx_description
1 polymer ?
#
loop_
_entity_poly.entity_id
_entity_poly.type
_entity_poly.pdbx_seq_one_letter_code
_entity_poly.pdbx_strand_id
1 'polypeptide(L)'
;ILIDNSNQKWGIIAKGNGKGLFVYDDNNTIDNQYDDQYKLITTNLGQGALPNNNVNCIAKDRNGEIWVGTYEGVCVFNNPSLVFSGYNFDAQQILITEGDYGQYLLSTESVKCIAVDGGNRKWIGTLGAGLYLLSDDGTEEIHHFTSENSPLPSNNIIDIAINSKNGEVFIGTDKGLMSYTSDATVGESSQSNLKVFPNPVRQSYNGLITIDKIYTGANIKITDMNFNLIYEGFANGGRTTWNGRDIDGNKVPTGVYLIFTSDDMGDEKISGKILIIK
;
A
#
# COMPACT_ATOMS: atom_id res chain seq x y z
N ILE A 1 18.48 5.23 2.00
CA ILE A 1 18.44 6.07 0.79
C ILE A 1 17.37 5.49 -0.12
N LEU A 2 16.56 6.38 -0.70
CA LEU A 2 15.51 6.05 -1.65
C LEU A 2 15.76 6.85 -2.94
N ILE A 3 15.44 6.29 -4.10
CA ILE A 3 15.53 6.96 -5.40
C ILE A 3 14.12 7.16 -5.93
N ASP A 4 13.76 8.41 -6.25
CA ASP A 4 12.46 8.74 -6.83
C ASP A 4 12.40 8.50 -8.35
N ASN A 5 11.29 8.88 -8.98
CA ASN A 5 11.10 8.70 -10.41
C ASN A 5 11.90 9.68 -11.28
N SER A 6 12.39 10.76 -10.68
CA SER A 6 13.28 11.76 -11.31
C SER A 6 14.76 11.46 -11.09
N ASN A 7 15.10 10.27 -10.55
CA ASN A 7 16.44 9.84 -10.16
C ASN A 7 17.07 10.67 -9.02
N GLN A 8 16.28 11.45 -8.27
CA GLN A 8 16.74 12.17 -7.09
C GLN A 8 16.92 11.20 -5.92
N LYS A 9 17.98 11.41 -5.13
CA LYS A 9 18.38 10.54 -4.01
C LYS A 9 17.93 11.18 -2.70
N TRP A 10 16.98 10.52 -2.03
CA TRP A 10 16.42 10.95 -0.77
C TRP A 10 17.09 10.21 0.39
N GLY A 11 17.57 10.93 1.38
CA GLY A 11 18.26 10.33 2.53
C GLY A 11 17.84 10.93 3.85
N ILE A 12 17.79 10.10 4.88
CA ILE A 12 17.47 10.51 6.26
C ILE A 12 18.75 10.99 6.94
N ILE A 13 18.68 12.15 7.60
CA ILE A 13 19.73 12.67 8.46
C ILE A 13 19.41 12.27 9.89
N ALA A 14 20.06 11.19 10.36
CA ALA A 14 19.76 10.58 11.67
C ALA A 14 20.42 11.28 12.86
N LYS A 15 21.50 12.06 12.64
CA LYS A 15 22.30 12.66 13.73
C LYS A 15 22.81 14.05 13.36
N GLY A 16 23.00 14.90 14.37
CA GLY A 16 23.58 16.24 14.25
C GLY A 16 22.57 17.38 14.30
N ASN A 17 23.03 18.61 14.02
CA ASN A 17 22.19 19.82 14.04
C ASN A 17 21.31 19.97 12.78
N GLY A 18 21.40 19.05 11.83
CA GLY A 18 20.67 19.07 10.57
C GLY A 18 19.73 17.87 10.45
N LYS A 19 18.89 17.60 11.46
CA LYS A 19 17.87 16.56 11.39
C LYS A 19 16.86 16.87 10.29
N GLY A 20 16.28 15.82 9.69
CA GLY A 20 15.32 15.93 8.60
C GLY A 20 15.68 14.97 7.46
N LEU A 21 15.41 15.41 6.24
CA LEU A 21 15.81 14.73 5.02
C LEU A 21 16.79 15.57 4.21
N PHE A 22 17.60 14.94 3.40
CA PHE A 22 18.26 15.62 2.29
C PHE A 22 17.83 15.00 0.97
N VAL A 23 17.79 15.81 -0.06
CA VAL A 23 17.58 15.37 -1.44
C VAL A 23 18.78 15.81 -2.26
N TYR A 24 19.32 14.92 -3.04
CA TYR A 24 20.47 15.15 -3.91
C TYR A 24 20.11 14.72 -5.34
N ASP A 25 20.47 15.57 -6.29
CA ASP A 25 20.30 15.36 -7.71
C ASP A 25 21.63 15.58 -8.43
N ASP A 26 22.13 14.57 -9.10
CA ASP A 26 23.35 14.65 -9.92
C ASP A 26 23.03 15.00 -11.39
N ASN A 27 21.82 15.43 -11.70
CA ASN A 27 21.33 15.71 -13.04
C ASN A 27 21.65 14.60 -14.08
N ASN A 28 21.80 13.36 -13.60
CA ASN A 28 22.23 12.17 -14.37
C ASN A 28 23.64 12.31 -14.98
N THR A 29 24.51 13.12 -14.36
CA THR A 29 25.89 13.38 -14.83
C THR A 29 26.90 13.05 -13.74
N ILE A 30 27.14 11.75 -13.48
CA ILE A 30 27.98 11.26 -12.36
C ILE A 30 29.39 11.90 -12.34
N ASP A 31 29.94 12.21 -13.51
CA ASP A 31 31.30 12.75 -13.66
C ASP A 31 31.35 14.28 -13.59
N ASN A 32 30.21 14.98 -13.51
CA ASN A 32 30.14 16.43 -13.48
C ASN A 32 29.54 16.92 -12.16
N GLN A 33 30.38 17.24 -11.17
CA GLN A 33 29.93 17.74 -9.87
C GLN A 33 29.46 19.22 -9.90
N TYR A 34 29.63 19.92 -11.01
CA TYR A 34 29.29 21.35 -11.09
C TYR A 34 27.80 21.62 -11.28
N ASP A 35 27.04 20.63 -11.71
CA ASP A 35 25.60 20.71 -11.89
C ASP A 35 24.81 19.95 -10.81
N ASP A 36 25.50 19.39 -9.83
CA ASP A 36 24.91 18.74 -8.67
C ASP A 36 24.09 19.72 -7.85
N GLN A 37 22.93 19.28 -7.42
CA GLN A 37 22.05 20.04 -6.56
C GLN A 37 21.75 19.24 -5.27
N TYR A 38 21.61 19.96 -4.16
CA TYR A 38 21.15 19.35 -2.93
C TYR A 38 20.20 20.29 -2.17
N LYS A 39 19.29 19.74 -1.44
CA LYS A 39 18.35 20.48 -0.60
C LYS A 39 18.13 19.77 0.72
N LEU A 40 18.13 20.54 1.80
CA LEU A 40 17.74 20.07 3.12
C LEU A 40 16.25 20.27 3.29
N ILE A 41 15.56 19.22 3.73
CA ILE A 41 14.13 19.16 3.98
C ILE A 41 13.90 19.19 5.49
N THR A 42 13.13 20.16 5.95
CA THR A 42 12.90 20.43 7.38
C THR A 42 11.43 20.71 7.68
N THR A 43 11.13 21.07 8.93
CA THR A 43 9.77 21.48 9.36
C THR A 43 9.35 22.87 8.87
N ASN A 44 10.26 23.65 8.28
CA ASN A 44 9.94 25.01 7.85
C ASN A 44 9.12 24.98 6.55
N LEU A 45 8.14 25.87 6.44
CA LEU A 45 7.41 26.13 5.19
C LEU A 45 8.38 26.60 4.10
N GLY A 46 8.19 26.09 2.87
CA GLY A 46 9.11 26.33 1.75
C GLY A 46 10.40 25.50 1.83
N GLN A 47 10.59 24.71 2.88
CA GLN A 47 11.71 23.79 3.06
C GLN A 47 11.25 22.35 3.33
N GLY A 48 10.05 22.01 2.88
CA GLY A 48 9.50 20.67 2.96
C GLY A 48 8.40 20.48 4.00
N ALA A 49 8.23 21.39 4.95
CA ALA A 49 7.15 21.42 5.95
C ALA A 49 6.88 20.05 6.64
N LEU A 50 7.95 19.32 7.02
CA LEU A 50 7.82 18.05 7.74
C LEU A 50 7.06 18.25 9.05
N PRO A 51 6.26 17.28 9.51
CA PRO A 51 5.62 17.33 10.83
C PRO A 51 6.66 17.44 11.97
N ASN A 52 7.75 16.68 11.83
CA ASN A 52 8.87 16.67 12.78
C ASN A 52 10.20 16.39 12.06
N ASN A 53 11.27 17.05 12.49
CA ASN A 53 12.62 16.82 11.94
C ASN A 53 13.22 15.45 12.32
N ASN A 54 12.65 14.74 13.30
CA ASN A 54 13.08 13.38 13.62
C ASN A 54 12.39 12.41 12.65
N VAL A 55 12.97 12.25 11.46
CA VAL A 55 12.51 11.30 10.44
C VAL A 55 13.05 9.92 10.76
N ASN A 56 12.18 8.92 10.79
CA ASN A 56 12.54 7.52 11.02
C ASN A 56 12.58 6.69 9.72
N CYS A 57 11.66 6.95 8.79
CA CYS A 57 11.54 6.16 7.57
C CYS A 57 11.04 7.00 6.40
N ILE A 58 11.35 6.52 5.20
CA ILE A 58 10.82 7.03 3.93
C ILE A 58 10.46 5.84 3.04
N ALA A 59 9.37 5.96 2.30
CA ALA A 59 8.94 4.97 1.33
C ALA A 59 8.45 5.65 0.05
N LYS A 60 8.79 5.09 -1.11
CA LYS A 60 8.19 5.49 -2.39
C LYS A 60 7.01 4.58 -2.67
N ASP A 61 5.88 5.16 -2.94
CA ASP A 61 4.70 4.41 -3.32
C ASP A 61 4.65 4.13 -4.84
N ARG A 62 3.58 3.49 -5.30
CA ARG A 62 3.44 3.09 -6.71
C ARG A 62 3.06 4.24 -7.63
N ASN A 63 2.56 5.35 -7.08
CA ASN A 63 2.29 6.59 -7.79
C ASN A 63 3.56 7.44 -7.94
N GLY A 64 4.64 7.08 -7.22
CA GLY A 64 5.90 7.82 -7.18
C GLY A 64 5.95 8.88 -6.09
N GLU A 65 4.96 8.91 -5.21
CA GLU A 65 4.91 9.80 -4.05
C GLU A 65 5.89 9.32 -2.98
N ILE A 66 6.44 10.27 -2.20
CA ILE A 66 7.36 9.95 -1.11
C ILE A 66 6.65 10.13 0.23
N TRP A 67 6.41 9.01 0.87
CA TRP A 67 5.85 8.93 2.22
C TRP A 67 6.96 9.03 3.25
N VAL A 68 6.78 9.88 4.25
CA VAL A 68 7.76 10.16 5.29
C VAL A 68 7.15 9.89 6.66
N GLY A 69 7.75 8.97 7.41
CA GLY A 69 7.38 8.67 8.79
C GLY A 69 8.30 9.42 9.78
N THR A 70 7.67 10.14 10.69
CA THR A 70 8.36 10.96 11.69
C THR A 70 7.98 10.57 13.12
N TYR A 71 8.54 11.26 14.10
CA TYR A 71 8.13 11.14 15.51
C TYR A 71 6.71 11.66 15.78
N GLU A 72 6.16 12.46 14.88
CA GLU A 72 4.83 13.07 14.97
C GLU A 72 4.05 12.80 13.67
N GLY A 73 3.79 11.51 13.41
CA GLY A 73 2.99 11.05 12.29
C GLY A 73 3.68 11.01 10.94
N VAL A 74 2.88 11.13 9.89
CA VAL A 74 3.29 10.99 8.49
C VAL A 74 3.01 12.25 7.69
N CYS A 75 3.81 12.44 6.63
CA CYS A 75 3.50 13.38 5.56
C CYS A 75 3.90 12.78 4.21
N VAL A 76 3.41 13.37 3.12
CA VAL A 76 3.58 12.89 1.76
C VAL A 76 4.06 14.02 0.85
N PHE A 77 5.10 13.77 0.07
CA PHE A 77 5.49 14.58 -1.07
C PHE A 77 4.79 14.01 -2.30
N ASN A 78 3.65 14.60 -2.69
CA ASN A 78 2.85 14.11 -3.81
C ASN A 78 3.54 14.32 -5.16
N ASN A 79 4.41 15.31 -5.26
CA ASN A 79 5.20 15.56 -6.46
C ASN A 79 6.68 15.81 -6.11
N PRO A 80 7.48 14.76 -5.87
CA PRO A 80 8.88 14.88 -5.50
C PRO A 80 9.72 15.64 -6.52
N SER A 81 9.36 15.61 -7.81
CA SER A 81 10.10 16.30 -8.87
C SER A 81 10.15 17.83 -8.72
N LEU A 82 9.26 18.39 -7.89
CA LEU A 82 9.22 19.84 -7.64
C LEU A 82 10.33 20.33 -6.70
N VAL A 83 11.04 19.45 -6.02
CA VAL A 83 12.04 19.82 -5.00
C VAL A 83 13.05 20.83 -5.52
N PHE A 84 13.52 20.70 -6.76
CA PHE A 84 14.48 21.63 -7.39
C PHE A 84 13.87 22.59 -8.42
N SER A 85 12.55 22.55 -8.60
CA SER A 85 11.85 23.34 -9.65
C SER A 85 11.69 24.83 -9.35
N GLY A 86 11.89 25.24 -8.09
CA GLY A 86 11.58 26.60 -7.61
C GLY A 86 10.10 26.82 -7.24
N TYR A 87 9.24 25.83 -7.46
CA TYR A 87 7.83 25.85 -7.01
C TYR A 87 7.71 25.32 -5.57
N ASN A 88 6.50 25.47 -4.99
CA ASN A 88 6.22 24.87 -3.68
C ASN A 88 6.27 23.35 -3.78
N PHE A 89 7.07 22.74 -2.91
CA PHE A 89 7.26 21.29 -2.81
C PHE A 89 6.99 20.77 -1.39
N ASP A 90 6.39 21.60 -0.52
CA ASP A 90 6.12 21.21 0.86
C ASP A 90 5.27 19.94 0.94
N ALA A 91 5.65 19.04 1.83
CA ALA A 91 4.91 17.83 2.12
C ALA A 91 3.53 18.16 2.70
N GLN A 92 2.59 17.29 2.43
CA GLN A 92 1.23 17.40 2.94
C GLN A 92 1.00 16.36 4.04
N GLN A 93 0.44 16.78 5.16
CA GLN A 93 -0.10 15.87 6.17
C GLN A 93 -1.50 15.43 5.76
N ILE A 94 -1.82 14.16 5.94
CA ILE A 94 -3.13 13.60 5.61
C ILE A 94 -4.09 13.96 6.73
N LEU A 95 -5.16 14.67 6.39
CA LEU A 95 -6.21 15.05 7.33
C LEU A 95 -7.27 13.94 7.38
N ILE A 96 -7.44 13.35 8.55
CA ILE A 96 -8.53 12.40 8.83
C ILE A 96 -9.64 13.18 9.54
N THR A 97 -10.86 13.09 9.00
CA THR A 97 -12.04 13.73 9.59
C THR A 97 -12.98 12.68 10.15
N GLU A 98 -13.33 12.81 11.42
CA GLU A 98 -14.33 11.98 12.08
C GLU A 98 -15.41 12.91 12.68
N GLY A 99 -16.58 12.95 12.04
CA GLY A 99 -17.62 13.93 12.35
C GLY A 99 -17.14 15.36 12.14
N ASP A 100 -17.26 16.21 13.15
CA ASP A 100 -16.84 17.62 13.11
C ASP A 100 -15.38 17.84 13.52
N TYR A 101 -14.63 16.77 13.81
CA TYR A 101 -13.24 16.83 14.26
C TYR A 101 -12.30 16.34 13.16
N GLY A 102 -11.22 17.09 12.93
CA GLY A 102 -10.14 16.71 12.04
C GLY A 102 -8.83 16.55 12.81
N GLN A 103 -8.09 15.50 12.52
CA GLN A 103 -6.73 15.33 13.03
C GLN A 103 -5.82 14.84 11.90
N TYR A 104 -4.54 15.16 11.98
CA TYR A 104 -3.59 14.62 11.03
C TYR A 104 -3.28 13.16 11.35
N LEU A 105 -3.16 12.36 10.31
CA LEU A 105 -2.90 10.93 10.39
C LEU A 105 -1.70 10.63 11.28
N LEU A 106 -1.94 9.83 12.32
CA LEU A 106 -0.94 9.38 13.30
C LEU A 106 -0.11 10.52 13.93
N SER A 107 -0.67 11.75 14.03
CA SER A 107 0.05 12.94 14.51
C SER A 107 0.59 12.84 15.93
N THR A 108 0.05 11.93 16.75
CA THR A 108 0.49 11.64 18.12
C THR A 108 1.44 10.44 18.19
N GLU A 109 1.67 9.75 17.06
CA GLU A 109 2.38 8.49 17.03
C GLU A 109 3.78 8.62 16.42
N SER A 110 4.76 7.95 17.01
CA SER A 110 6.08 7.81 16.40
C SER A 110 6.08 6.72 15.36
N VAL A 111 6.06 7.12 14.09
CA VAL A 111 6.12 6.18 12.96
C VAL A 111 7.54 5.67 12.78
N LYS A 112 7.73 4.36 12.76
CA LYS A 112 9.05 3.69 12.70
C LYS A 112 9.38 3.18 11.31
N CYS A 113 8.41 2.62 10.60
CA CYS A 113 8.59 2.04 9.28
C CYS A 113 7.32 2.20 8.45
N ILE A 114 7.50 2.28 7.13
CA ILE A 114 6.44 2.32 6.13
C ILE A 114 6.80 1.34 5.04
N ALA A 115 5.88 0.45 4.67
CA ALA A 115 6.01 -0.45 3.54
C ALA A 115 4.78 -0.33 2.63
N VAL A 116 4.99 -0.40 1.31
CA VAL A 116 3.93 -0.26 0.30
C VAL A 116 3.66 -1.62 -0.31
N ASP A 117 2.41 -2.07 -0.29
CA ASP A 117 2.03 -3.37 -0.83
C ASP A 117 1.67 -3.33 -2.33
N GLY A 118 1.22 -4.46 -2.85
CA GLY A 118 0.85 -4.62 -4.25
C GLY A 118 -0.33 -3.76 -4.69
N GLY A 119 -1.25 -3.45 -3.79
CA GLY A 119 -2.40 -2.58 -3.99
C GLY A 119 -2.13 -1.10 -3.69
N ASN A 120 -0.87 -0.69 -3.58
CA ASN A 120 -0.45 0.66 -3.19
C ASN A 120 -0.85 1.07 -1.77
N ARG A 121 -1.36 0.13 -0.94
CA ARG A 121 -1.74 0.41 0.44
C ARG A 121 -0.51 0.60 1.31
N LYS A 122 -0.65 1.34 2.40
CA LYS A 122 0.47 1.68 3.29
C LYS A 122 0.39 0.88 4.58
N TRP A 123 1.38 0.02 4.79
CA TRP A 123 1.63 -0.65 6.06
C TRP A 123 2.52 0.25 6.91
N ILE A 124 2.01 0.71 8.04
CA ILE A 124 2.71 1.67 8.90
C ILE A 124 2.92 1.07 10.28
N GLY A 125 4.18 0.89 10.64
CA GLY A 125 4.58 0.43 11.97
C GLY A 125 4.93 1.60 12.89
N THR A 126 4.42 1.54 14.12
CA THR A 126 4.60 2.59 15.14
C THR A 126 5.37 2.11 16.36
N LEU A 127 5.83 3.06 17.16
CA LEU A 127 6.39 2.80 18.49
C LEU A 127 5.24 2.91 19.52
N GLY A 128 4.62 1.80 19.85
CA GLY A 128 3.63 1.69 20.93
C GLY A 128 2.17 1.58 20.48
N ALA A 129 1.81 2.06 19.29
CA ALA A 129 0.42 1.98 18.80
C ALA A 129 0.15 0.79 17.86
N GLY A 130 1.15 -0.07 17.59
CA GLY A 130 0.95 -1.25 16.74
C GLY A 130 1.18 -0.99 15.27
N LEU A 131 0.47 -1.77 14.43
CA LEU A 131 0.61 -1.83 12.98
C LEU A 131 -0.69 -1.41 12.30
N TYR A 132 -0.60 -0.46 11.40
CA TYR A 132 -1.72 0.02 10.58
C TYR A 132 -1.59 -0.45 9.14
N LEU A 133 -2.71 -0.81 8.54
CA LEU A 133 -2.88 -0.93 7.09
C LEU A 133 -3.88 0.14 6.64
N LEU A 134 -3.43 1.05 5.80
CA LEU A 134 -4.21 2.16 5.29
C LEU A 134 -4.48 2.01 3.79
N SER A 135 -5.50 2.71 3.29
CA SER A 135 -5.77 2.88 1.86
C SER A 135 -4.55 3.42 1.09
N ASP A 136 -4.65 3.46 -0.22
CA ASP A 136 -3.58 3.97 -1.09
C ASP A 136 -3.28 5.46 -0.87
N ASP A 137 -4.29 6.26 -0.54
CA ASP A 137 -4.16 7.68 -0.19
C ASP A 137 -3.98 7.94 1.32
N GLY A 138 -4.10 6.89 2.16
CA GLY A 138 -3.96 6.96 3.62
C GLY A 138 -5.16 7.53 4.36
N THR A 139 -6.29 7.78 3.68
CA THR A 139 -7.48 8.39 4.31
C THR A 139 -8.35 7.38 5.05
N GLU A 140 -8.25 6.09 4.71
CA GLU A 140 -9.03 5.01 5.33
C GLU A 140 -8.13 4.04 6.09
N GLU A 141 -8.50 3.73 7.34
CA GLU A 141 -7.93 2.64 8.11
C GLU A 141 -8.59 1.33 7.71
N ILE A 142 -7.86 0.47 6.99
CA ILE A 142 -8.34 -0.87 6.60
C ILE A 142 -8.21 -1.84 7.77
N HIS A 143 -7.04 -1.82 8.45
CA HIS A 143 -6.78 -2.63 9.63
C HIS A 143 -5.87 -1.89 10.61
N HIS A 144 -6.13 -2.10 11.89
CA HIS A 144 -5.24 -1.73 12.98
C HIS A 144 -4.97 -2.96 13.87
N PHE A 145 -3.75 -3.45 13.83
CA PHE A 145 -3.32 -4.61 14.59
C PHE A 145 -2.55 -4.18 15.84
N THR A 146 -3.01 -4.66 16.98
CA THR A 146 -2.35 -4.51 18.28
C THR A 146 -2.19 -5.86 18.96
N SER A 147 -1.38 -5.92 20.00
CA SER A 147 -1.23 -7.13 20.83
C SER A 147 -2.52 -7.53 21.58
N GLU A 148 -3.49 -6.62 21.68
CA GLU A 148 -4.76 -6.85 22.33
C GLU A 148 -5.80 -7.45 21.37
N ASN A 149 -5.75 -7.12 20.08
CA ASN A 149 -6.76 -7.54 19.09
C ASN A 149 -6.24 -8.56 18.06
N SER A 150 -4.96 -8.88 18.09
CA SER A 150 -4.32 -9.77 17.12
C SER A 150 -3.19 -10.60 17.76
N PRO A 151 -2.65 -11.62 17.05
CA PRO A 151 -1.47 -12.37 17.49
C PRO A 151 -0.15 -11.57 17.48
N LEU A 152 -0.20 -10.26 17.26
CA LEU A 152 0.99 -9.39 17.23
C LEU A 152 1.74 -9.49 18.56
N PRO A 153 3.07 -9.84 18.57
CA PRO A 153 3.80 -10.06 19.82
C PRO A 153 3.99 -8.77 20.64
N SER A 154 3.97 -7.61 19.98
CA SER A 154 4.18 -6.30 20.61
C SER A 154 3.67 -5.18 19.72
N ASN A 155 3.23 -4.08 20.36
CA ASN A 155 2.84 -2.85 19.66
C ASN A 155 4.05 -2.00 19.21
N ASN A 156 5.28 -2.42 19.59
CA ASN A 156 6.51 -1.77 19.12
C ASN A 156 6.97 -2.42 17.82
N ILE A 157 6.63 -1.81 16.70
CA ILE A 157 7.05 -2.29 15.38
C ILE A 157 8.45 -1.73 15.07
N ILE A 158 9.35 -2.61 14.63
CA ILE A 158 10.72 -2.23 14.27
C ILE A 158 10.84 -2.05 12.77
N ASP A 159 10.33 -3.03 12.00
CA ASP A 159 10.43 -3.02 10.54
C ASP A 159 9.34 -3.88 9.90
N ILE A 160 9.05 -3.61 8.61
CA ILE A 160 8.08 -4.32 7.80
C ILE A 160 8.71 -4.65 6.46
N ALA A 161 8.62 -5.92 6.05
CA ALA A 161 9.04 -6.37 4.73
C ALA A 161 7.91 -7.11 4.02
N ILE A 162 7.66 -6.82 2.75
CA ILE A 162 6.58 -7.41 1.98
C ILE A 162 7.14 -8.25 0.84
N ASN A 163 6.75 -9.52 0.79
CA ASN A 163 6.94 -10.33 -0.40
C ASN A 163 5.83 -10.02 -1.40
N SER A 164 6.11 -9.14 -2.33
CA SER A 164 5.13 -8.64 -3.30
C SER A 164 4.58 -9.71 -4.26
N LYS A 165 5.24 -10.87 -4.36
CA LYS A 165 4.80 -11.97 -5.24
C LYS A 165 3.66 -12.81 -4.65
N ASN A 166 3.66 -12.99 -3.33
CA ASN A 166 2.65 -13.81 -2.64
C ASN A 166 1.79 -13.02 -1.65
N GLY A 167 2.12 -11.73 -1.41
CA GLY A 167 1.40 -10.87 -0.47
C GLY A 167 1.72 -11.16 1.00
N GLU A 168 2.81 -11.87 1.30
CA GLU A 168 3.22 -12.13 2.67
C GLU A 168 3.94 -10.92 3.25
N VAL A 169 3.43 -10.41 4.36
CA VAL A 169 3.95 -9.26 5.11
C VAL A 169 4.67 -9.78 6.34
N PHE A 170 5.97 -9.56 6.43
CA PHE A 170 6.78 -9.88 7.60
C PHE A 170 6.85 -8.67 8.52
N ILE A 171 6.54 -8.87 9.79
CA ILE A 171 6.42 -7.81 10.80
C ILE A 171 7.42 -8.11 11.91
N GLY A 172 8.48 -7.29 11.98
CA GLY A 172 9.47 -7.33 13.05
C GLY A 172 9.03 -6.45 14.22
N THR A 173 9.00 -7.04 15.41
CA THR A 173 8.71 -6.34 16.66
C THR A 173 9.87 -6.48 17.64
N ASP A 174 9.88 -5.72 18.74
CA ASP A 174 10.87 -5.88 19.82
C ASP A 174 10.74 -7.21 20.58
N LYS A 175 9.66 -7.98 20.32
CA LYS A 175 9.41 -9.29 20.95
C LYS A 175 9.42 -10.47 19.97
N GLY A 176 9.76 -10.24 18.72
CA GLY A 176 9.87 -11.29 17.71
C GLY A 176 9.33 -10.93 16.35
N LEU A 177 9.40 -11.90 15.46
CA LEU A 177 8.96 -11.80 14.06
C LEU A 177 7.67 -12.61 13.87
N MET A 178 6.74 -12.03 13.13
CA MET A 178 5.58 -12.76 12.62
C MET A 178 5.34 -12.46 11.14
N SER A 179 4.49 -13.23 10.48
CA SER A 179 4.00 -12.91 9.14
C SER A 179 2.48 -12.90 9.09
N TYR A 180 1.98 -12.12 8.14
CA TYR A 180 0.56 -12.00 7.81
C TYR A 180 0.39 -12.17 6.29
N THR A 181 -0.57 -12.99 5.87
CA THR A 181 -0.88 -13.14 4.44
C THR A 181 -1.89 -12.09 4.03
N SER A 182 -1.42 -11.09 3.29
CA SER A 182 -2.25 -10.02 2.75
C SER A 182 -3.04 -10.47 1.52
N ASP A 183 -4.14 -9.79 1.29
CA ASP A 183 -4.98 -9.93 0.09
C ASP A 183 -4.50 -9.09 -1.10
N ALA A 184 -3.33 -8.45 -1.02
CA ALA A 184 -2.72 -7.69 -2.09
C ALA A 184 -1.42 -8.34 -2.59
N THR A 185 -1.23 -8.34 -3.90
CA THR A 185 0.02 -8.72 -4.57
C THR A 185 0.35 -7.69 -5.65
N VAL A 186 1.58 -7.72 -6.16
CA VAL A 186 1.88 -6.92 -7.37
C VAL A 186 1.07 -7.47 -8.53
N GLY A 187 0.37 -6.58 -9.24
CA GLY A 187 -0.37 -6.93 -10.44
C GLY A 187 0.52 -7.29 -11.62
N GLU A 188 -0.03 -8.07 -12.51
CA GLU A 188 0.65 -8.38 -13.78
C GLU A 188 0.63 -7.15 -14.70
N SER A 189 1.63 -7.02 -15.55
CA SER A 189 1.72 -5.94 -16.54
C SER A 189 0.88 -6.21 -17.79
N SER A 190 0.37 -7.42 -17.95
CA SER A 190 -0.50 -7.84 -19.04
C SER A 190 -1.46 -8.91 -18.55
N GLN A 191 -2.63 -9.03 -19.19
CA GLN A 191 -3.58 -10.08 -18.84
C GLN A 191 -2.98 -11.47 -19.03
N SER A 192 -2.80 -12.18 -17.94
CA SER A 192 -2.31 -13.54 -17.86
C SER A 192 -3.47 -14.52 -17.53
N ASN A 193 -3.19 -15.82 -17.56
CA ASN A 193 -4.13 -16.81 -17.06
C ASN A 193 -4.28 -16.64 -15.55
N LEU A 194 -5.48 -16.29 -15.10
CA LEU A 194 -5.80 -16.16 -13.69
C LEU A 194 -5.54 -17.48 -12.93
N LYS A 195 -5.09 -17.34 -11.70
CA LYS A 195 -4.98 -18.47 -10.78
C LYS A 195 -6.05 -18.34 -9.72
N VAL A 196 -6.92 -19.34 -9.65
CA VAL A 196 -8.04 -19.37 -8.70
C VAL A 196 -7.83 -20.50 -7.71
N PHE A 197 -7.92 -20.25 -6.42
CA PHE A 197 -7.78 -21.27 -5.39
C PHE A 197 -8.61 -20.96 -4.12
N PRO A 198 -9.24 -22.01 -3.52
CA PRO A 198 -9.35 -23.35 -4.06
C PRO A 198 -10.19 -23.37 -5.35
N ASN A 199 -9.87 -24.26 -6.27
CA ASN A 199 -10.69 -24.53 -7.45
C ASN A 199 -10.49 -25.99 -7.87
N PRO A 200 -11.46 -26.89 -7.74
CA PRO A 200 -12.86 -26.65 -7.34
C PRO A 200 -13.04 -26.17 -5.89
N VAL A 201 -14.11 -25.41 -5.67
CA VAL A 201 -14.55 -24.99 -4.33
C VAL A 201 -15.65 -25.94 -3.85
N ARG A 202 -15.45 -26.58 -2.70
CA ARG A 202 -16.49 -27.42 -2.09
C ARG A 202 -17.57 -26.54 -1.46
N GLN A 203 -18.84 -26.96 -1.55
CA GLN A 203 -19.96 -26.18 -0.98
C GLN A 203 -19.83 -26.03 0.57
N SER A 204 -19.12 -26.94 1.24
CA SER A 204 -18.80 -26.83 2.66
C SER A 204 -17.70 -25.82 2.98
N TYR A 205 -16.97 -25.31 1.97
CA TYR A 205 -15.92 -24.33 2.15
C TYR A 205 -16.51 -22.97 2.56
N ASN A 206 -15.99 -22.39 3.62
CA ASN A 206 -16.44 -21.09 4.15
C ASN A 206 -15.34 -20.03 4.16
N GLY A 207 -14.16 -20.36 3.60
CA GLY A 207 -13.07 -19.42 3.45
C GLY A 207 -13.21 -18.54 2.21
N LEU A 208 -12.24 -17.66 2.00
CA LEU A 208 -12.17 -16.81 0.82
C LEU A 208 -11.58 -17.57 -0.37
N ILE A 209 -12.22 -17.42 -1.52
CA ILE A 209 -11.72 -17.89 -2.81
C ILE A 209 -10.80 -16.81 -3.34
N THR A 210 -9.52 -17.11 -3.51
CA THR A 210 -8.54 -16.16 -3.99
C THR A 210 -8.43 -16.24 -5.50
N ILE A 211 -8.48 -15.09 -6.15
CA ILE A 211 -8.24 -14.90 -7.58
C ILE A 211 -6.94 -14.09 -7.69
N ASP A 212 -5.92 -14.65 -8.31
CA ASP A 212 -4.56 -14.14 -8.36
C ASP A 212 -4.08 -13.99 -9.80
N LYS A 213 -2.98 -13.25 -10.00
CA LYS A 213 -2.44 -12.90 -11.32
C LYS A 213 -3.34 -11.98 -12.12
N ILE A 214 -3.99 -11.06 -11.45
CA ILE A 214 -4.84 -10.06 -12.05
C ILE A 214 -3.96 -8.89 -12.53
N TYR A 215 -4.40 -8.19 -13.56
CA TYR A 215 -3.83 -6.92 -13.96
C TYR A 215 -4.08 -5.86 -12.87
N THR A 216 -3.12 -4.97 -12.65
CA THR A 216 -3.21 -3.93 -11.61
C THR A 216 -4.43 -3.03 -11.85
N GLY A 217 -5.26 -2.87 -10.81
CA GLY A 217 -6.43 -1.97 -10.86
C GLY A 217 -7.64 -2.52 -11.62
N ALA A 218 -7.59 -3.77 -12.11
CA ALA A 218 -8.70 -4.35 -12.86
C ALA A 218 -9.99 -4.44 -12.05
N ASN A 219 -11.11 -4.11 -12.67
CA ASN A 219 -12.42 -4.47 -12.16
C ASN A 219 -12.67 -5.98 -12.43
N ILE A 220 -13.22 -6.66 -11.44
CA ILE A 220 -13.51 -8.09 -11.47
C ILE A 220 -15.01 -8.28 -11.38
N LYS A 221 -15.59 -8.98 -12.38
CA LYS A 221 -16.97 -9.43 -12.33
C LYS A 221 -17.01 -10.95 -12.36
N ILE A 222 -17.84 -11.53 -11.49
CA ILE A 222 -18.13 -12.96 -11.49
C ILE A 222 -19.58 -13.13 -11.89
N THR A 223 -19.85 -13.98 -12.89
CA THR A 223 -21.19 -14.27 -13.39
C THR A 223 -21.48 -15.76 -13.35
N ASP A 224 -22.75 -16.13 -13.42
CA ASP A 224 -23.15 -17.48 -13.77
C ASP A 224 -22.97 -17.74 -15.29
N MET A 225 -23.34 -18.95 -15.75
CA MET A 225 -23.25 -19.32 -17.15
C MET A 225 -24.29 -18.61 -18.07
N ASN A 226 -25.27 -17.93 -17.49
CA ASN A 226 -26.24 -17.09 -18.19
C ASN A 226 -25.85 -15.61 -18.20
N PHE A 227 -24.62 -15.29 -17.73
CA PHE A 227 -24.07 -13.95 -17.57
C PHE A 227 -24.81 -13.07 -16.54
N ASN A 228 -25.57 -13.65 -15.62
CA ASN A 228 -26.10 -12.91 -14.49
C ASN A 228 -24.95 -12.53 -13.54
N LEU A 229 -24.89 -11.26 -13.16
CA LEU A 229 -23.87 -10.77 -12.23
C LEU A 229 -24.06 -11.38 -10.84
N ILE A 230 -23.02 -11.99 -10.32
CA ILE A 230 -22.96 -12.62 -9.00
C ILE A 230 -22.15 -11.77 -8.02
N TYR A 231 -21.01 -11.22 -8.47
CA TYR A 231 -20.10 -10.42 -7.65
C TYR A 231 -19.37 -9.42 -8.53
N GLU A 232 -19.12 -8.25 -7.97
CA GLU A 232 -18.27 -7.22 -8.57
C GLU A 232 -17.33 -6.64 -7.50
N GLY A 233 -16.09 -6.36 -7.89
CA GLY A 233 -15.09 -5.79 -7.03
C GLY A 233 -13.82 -5.40 -7.79
N PHE A 234 -12.85 -4.82 -7.09
CA PHE A 234 -11.57 -4.41 -7.66
C PHE A 234 -10.44 -5.31 -7.16
N ALA A 235 -9.39 -5.37 -7.95
CA ALA A 235 -8.17 -6.06 -7.56
C ALA A 235 -7.31 -5.18 -6.65
N ASN A 236 -6.82 -5.73 -5.54
CA ASN A 236 -5.77 -5.15 -4.71
C ASN A 236 -4.41 -5.46 -5.36
N GLY A 237 -3.98 -4.59 -6.28
CA GLY A 237 -2.86 -4.91 -7.15
C GLY A 237 -3.17 -6.09 -8.07
N GLY A 238 -2.57 -7.25 -7.84
CA GLY A 238 -2.74 -8.46 -8.65
C GLY A 238 -3.69 -9.52 -8.08
N ARG A 239 -4.43 -9.21 -7.02
CA ARG A 239 -5.25 -10.18 -6.28
C ARG A 239 -6.61 -9.60 -5.90
N THR A 240 -7.63 -10.46 -5.89
CA THR A 240 -8.90 -10.20 -5.20
C THR A 240 -9.38 -11.47 -4.50
N THR A 241 -10.33 -11.32 -3.59
CA THR A 241 -10.95 -12.45 -2.88
C THR A 241 -12.47 -12.38 -3.00
N TRP A 242 -13.09 -13.56 -3.08
CA TRP A 242 -14.54 -13.71 -3.11
C TRP A 242 -14.98 -14.75 -2.09
N ASN A 243 -16.02 -14.45 -1.33
CA ASN A 243 -16.54 -15.31 -0.27
C ASN A 243 -17.53 -16.39 -0.74
N GLY A 244 -17.72 -16.56 -2.06
CA GLY A 244 -18.66 -17.52 -2.64
C GLY A 244 -20.14 -17.16 -2.44
N ARG A 245 -20.44 -15.86 -2.29
CA ARG A 245 -21.81 -15.35 -2.13
C ARG A 245 -22.17 -14.42 -3.28
N ASP A 246 -23.48 -14.37 -3.58
CA ASP A 246 -24.03 -13.41 -4.52
C ASP A 246 -24.17 -12.00 -3.92
N ILE A 247 -24.66 -11.06 -4.72
CA ILE A 247 -24.87 -9.66 -4.32
C ILE A 247 -25.90 -9.52 -3.17
N ASP A 248 -26.78 -10.51 -2.98
CA ASP A 248 -27.77 -10.54 -1.89
C ASP A 248 -27.20 -11.23 -0.63
N GLY A 249 -25.95 -11.69 -0.66
CA GLY A 249 -25.27 -12.35 0.46
C GLY A 249 -25.57 -13.85 0.58
N ASN A 250 -26.29 -14.47 -0.35
CA ASN A 250 -26.59 -15.89 -0.33
C ASN A 250 -25.42 -16.70 -0.89
N LYS A 251 -25.18 -17.90 -0.33
CA LYS A 251 -24.22 -18.83 -0.92
C LYS A 251 -24.66 -19.23 -2.33
N VAL A 252 -23.72 -19.14 -3.28
CA VAL A 252 -24.00 -19.54 -4.65
C VAL A 252 -24.17 -21.06 -4.80
N PRO A 253 -25.05 -21.54 -5.67
CA PRO A 253 -25.26 -22.96 -5.90
C PRO A 253 -24.08 -23.64 -6.60
N THR A 254 -24.09 -24.96 -6.62
CA THR A 254 -23.17 -25.78 -7.44
C THR A 254 -23.28 -25.38 -8.91
N GLY A 255 -22.14 -25.08 -9.52
CA GLY A 255 -22.11 -24.62 -10.92
C GLY A 255 -20.73 -24.10 -11.32
N VAL A 256 -20.66 -23.67 -12.58
CA VAL A 256 -19.51 -22.98 -13.14
C VAL A 256 -19.79 -21.47 -13.14
N TYR A 257 -18.85 -20.70 -12.66
CA TYR A 257 -18.91 -19.25 -12.63
C TYR A 257 -17.76 -18.68 -13.48
N LEU A 258 -18.07 -17.70 -14.29
CA LEU A 258 -17.11 -17.03 -15.16
C LEU A 258 -16.53 -15.81 -14.46
N ILE A 259 -15.22 -15.60 -14.65
CA ILE A 259 -14.53 -14.42 -14.15
C ILE A 259 -14.21 -13.52 -15.34
N PHE A 260 -14.70 -12.30 -15.28
CA PHE A 260 -14.34 -11.22 -16.20
C PHE A 260 -13.38 -10.29 -15.51
N THR A 261 -12.40 -9.82 -16.26
CA THR A 261 -11.51 -8.71 -15.85
C THR A 261 -11.60 -7.62 -16.90
N SER A 262 -11.68 -6.36 -16.46
CA SER A 262 -11.50 -5.22 -17.35
C SER A 262 -10.07 -4.71 -17.26
N ASP A 263 -9.57 -4.12 -18.33
CA ASP A 263 -8.35 -3.32 -18.34
C ASP A 263 -8.64 -1.83 -18.07
N ASP A 264 -7.60 -1.00 -18.13
CA ASP A 264 -7.69 0.45 -17.91
C ASP A 264 -8.53 1.18 -18.97
N MET A 265 -8.76 0.55 -20.13
CA MET A 265 -9.61 1.07 -21.20
C MET A 265 -11.09 0.64 -21.06
N GLY A 266 -11.37 -0.24 -20.09
CA GLY A 266 -12.70 -0.77 -19.84
C GLY A 266 -13.05 -1.98 -20.69
N ASP A 267 -12.12 -2.54 -21.45
CA ASP A 267 -12.35 -3.73 -22.25
C ASP A 267 -12.48 -4.97 -21.34
N GLU A 268 -13.67 -5.55 -21.30
CA GLU A 268 -13.97 -6.74 -20.50
C GLU A 268 -13.63 -8.03 -21.25
N LYS A 269 -13.03 -8.96 -20.54
CA LYS A 269 -12.63 -10.26 -21.08
C LYS A 269 -12.86 -11.37 -20.07
N ILE A 270 -13.35 -12.53 -20.55
CA ILE A 270 -13.39 -13.75 -19.74
C ILE A 270 -11.95 -14.21 -19.51
N SER A 271 -11.49 -14.09 -18.26
CA SER A 271 -10.12 -14.36 -17.86
C SER A 271 -9.98 -15.65 -17.05
N GLY A 272 -11.08 -16.21 -16.56
CA GLY A 272 -11.05 -17.44 -15.76
C GLY A 272 -12.42 -18.02 -15.46
N LYS A 273 -12.41 -19.12 -14.71
CA LYS A 273 -13.63 -19.78 -14.22
C LYS A 273 -13.42 -20.40 -12.84
N ILE A 274 -14.50 -20.45 -12.08
CA ILE A 274 -14.59 -21.09 -10.76
C ILE A 274 -15.58 -22.22 -10.84
N LEU A 275 -15.22 -23.38 -10.31
CA LEU A 275 -16.12 -24.52 -10.19
C LEU A 275 -16.53 -24.68 -8.72
N ILE A 276 -17.82 -24.53 -8.43
CA ILE A 276 -18.42 -24.83 -7.12
C ILE A 276 -19.03 -26.23 -7.19
N ILE A 277 -18.65 -27.08 -6.27
CA ILE A 277 -19.12 -28.49 -6.18
C ILE A 277 -19.68 -28.80 -4.78
N LYS A 278 -20.57 -29.78 -4.72
CA LYS A 278 -21.10 -30.31 -3.43
C LYS A 278 -20.01 -30.92 -2.60
#